data_c362d561d40b1d34f739c3b79c090c7f
#
_entry.id   c362d561d40b1d34f739c3b79c090c7f
#
_cell.length_a   1.000
_cell.length_b   1.000
_cell.length_c   1.000
_cell.angle_alpha   90.00
_cell.angle_beta   90.00
_cell.angle_gamma   90.00
#
_symmetry.space_group_name_H-M   'P 1'
#
loop_
_entity.id
_entity.type
_entity.pdbx_description
1 polymer ?
#
loop_
_entity_poly.entity_id
_entity_poly.type
_entity_poly.pdbx_seq_one_letter_code
_entity_poly.pdbx_strand_id
1 'polypeptide(L)'
;SDVYKRQVVNCINNNEKICVLGDYDVDGSAATSLFVKLLESINHPFFYYIPDRERDGYGATKKLFQKLILDKPKLIIMVDCGSTSNEAIDFLNENEIKSLIIDHHEINKPFPNANSIINPKKDNGYKEYDYLCATSLSYFFLDLLIKEIKSEINISDYLIYVLLATVCDVMPVSYTHLTLP
;
A
#
# COMPACT_ATOMS: atom_id res chain seq x y z
N SER A 1 -5.90 -12.39 -6.95
CA SER A 1 -5.99 -11.01 -7.48
C SER A 1 -7.36 -10.37 -7.23
N ASP A 2 -8.50 -11.07 -7.40
CA ASP A 2 -9.83 -10.46 -7.28
C ASP A 2 -10.24 -10.14 -5.82
N VAL A 3 -9.72 -10.88 -4.85
CA VAL A 3 -10.04 -10.66 -3.43
C VAL A 3 -9.51 -9.33 -2.93
N TYR A 4 -8.28 -8.97 -3.32
CA TYR A 4 -7.64 -7.71 -2.87
C TYR A 4 -8.35 -6.46 -3.39
N LYS A 5 -8.78 -6.46 -4.66
CA LYS A 5 -9.52 -5.35 -5.27
C LYS A 5 -10.91 -5.15 -4.68
N ARG A 6 -11.64 -6.25 -4.45
CA ARG A 6 -13.03 -6.20 -3.96
C ARG A 6 -13.18 -5.37 -2.68
N GLN A 7 -12.21 -5.43 -1.80
CA GLN A 7 -12.23 -4.70 -0.54
C GLN A 7 -12.23 -3.19 -0.78
N VAL A 8 -11.34 -2.70 -1.65
CA VAL A 8 -11.25 -1.28 -2.01
C VAL A 8 -12.44 -0.84 -2.83
N VAL A 9 -12.86 -1.65 -3.82
CA VAL A 9 -14.06 -1.38 -4.64
C VAL A 9 -15.31 -1.25 -3.77
N ASN A 10 -15.48 -2.13 -2.79
CA ASN A 10 -16.62 -2.06 -1.88
C ASN A 10 -16.62 -0.78 -1.05
N CYS A 11 -15.45 -0.36 -0.52
CA CYS A 11 -15.33 0.90 0.19
C CYS A 11 -15.67 2.10 -0.71
N ILE A 12 -15.18 2.09 -1.97
CA ILE A 12 -15.48 3.15 -2.94
C ILE A 12 -16.97 3.19 -3.23
N ASN A 13 -17.59 2.06 -3.56
CA ASN A 13 -19.02 1.98 -3.90
C ASN A 13 -19.95 2.39 -2.75
N ASN A 14 -19.54 2.13 -1.51
CA ASN A 14 -20.29 2.49 -0.31
C ASN A 14 -19.95 3.90 0.21
N ASN A 15 -19.06 4.63 -0.46
CA ASN A 15 -18.56 5.93 -0.02
C ASN A 15 -17.98 5.89 1.42
N GLU A 16 -17.35 4.79 1.78
CA GLU A 16 -16.72 4.56 3.09
C GLU A 16 -15.32 5.17 3.14
N LYS A 17 -15.01 5.91 4.21
CA LYS A 17 -13.74 6.62 4.35
C LYS A 17 -12.54 5.67 4.35
N ILE A 18 -11.53 5.97 3.55
CA ILE A 18 -10.26 5.24 3.44
C ILE A 18 -9.15 6.04 4.10
N CYS A 19 -8.31 5.37 4.90
CA CYS A 19 -7.02 5.90 5.35
C CYS A 19 -5.91 5.27 4.50
N VAL A 20 -4.98 6.08 3.98
CA VAL A 20 -3.74 5.60 3.36
C VAL A 20 -2.59 5.88 4.33
N LEU A 21 -1.97 4.84 4.83
CA LEU A 21 -0.81 4.90 5.72
C LEU A 21 0.44 4.53 4.93
N GLY A 22 1.37 5.46 4.77
CA GLY A 22 2.66 5.25 4.12
C GLY A 22 3.82 5.14 5.09
N ASP A 23 5.02 4.89 4.54
CA ASP A 23 6.28 5.11 5.27
C ASP A 23 6.87 6.49 4.90
N TYR A 24 7.84 6.94 5.67
CA TYR A 24 8.42 8.30 5.57
C TYR A 24 9.48 8.44 4.46
N ASP A 25 9.95 7.35 3.90
CA ASP A 25 10.95 7.36 2.83
C ASP A 25 10.34 7.64 1.45
N VAL A 26 11.16 7.57 0.40
CA VAL A 26 10.71 7.89 -0.95
C VAL A 26 9.75 6.84 -1.49
N ASP A 27 9.94 5.54 -1.18
CA ASP A 27 9.05 4.48 -1.64
C ASP A 27 7.67 4.61 -0.99
N GLY A 28 7.60 4.72 0.35
CA GLY A 28 6.36 4.90 1.08
C GLY A 28 5.61 6.18 0.70
N SER A 29 6.34 7.30 0.53
CA SER A 29 5.75 8.58 0.12
C SER A 29 5.23 8.54 -1.32
N ALA A 30 5.95 7.92 -2.25
CA ALA A 30 5.54 7.77 -3.65
C ALA A 30 4.32 6.85 -3.76
N ALA A 31 4.32 5.70 -3.08
CA ALA A 31 3.18 4.79 -3.03
C ALA A 31 1.93 5.46 -2.46
N THR A 32 2.08 6.22 -1.35
CA THR A 32 0.98 7.02 -0.77
C THR A 32 0.44 8.01 -1.80
N SER A 33 1.31 8.72 -2.51
CA SER A 33 0.92 9.71 -3.52
C SER A 33 0.08 9.12 -4.65
N LEU A 34 0.37 7.89 -5.08
CA LEU A 34 -0.42 7.18 -6.09
C LEU A 34 -1.88 6.98 -5.63
N PHE A 35 -2.08 6.51 -4.40
CA PHE A 35 -3.43 6.34 -3.84
C PHE A 35 -4.14 7.66 -3.63
N VAL A 36 -3.46 8.69 -3.11
CA VAL A 36 -4.02 10.03 -2.91
C VAL A 36 -4.55 10.57 -4.23
N LYS A 37 -3.75 10.52 -5.30
CA LYS A 37 -4.16 11.02 -6.62
C LYS A 37 -5.38 10.28 -7.19
N LEU A 38 -5.45 8.95 -7.02
CA LEU A 38 -6.64 8.21 -7.43
C LEU A 38 -7.85 8.64 -6.63
N LEU A 39 -7.78 8.65 -5.31
CA LEU A 39 -8.92 8.95 -4.44
C LEU A 39 -9.40 10.40 -4.61
N GLU A 40 -8.50 11.36 -4.81
CA GLU A 40 -8.84 12.73 -5.17
C GLU A 40 -9.59 12.81 -6.50
N SER A 41 -9.12 12.13 -7.53
CA SER A 41 -9.71 12.20 -8.88
C SER A 41 -11.12 11.65 -8.95
N ILE A 42 -11.48 10.70 -8.08
CA ILE A 42 -12.83 10.15 -7.98
C ILE A 42 -13.66 10.80 -6.87
N ASN A 43 -13.17 11.88 -6.24
CA ASN A 43 -13.81 12.59 -5.13
C ASN A 43 -14.23 11.65 -3.97
N HIS A 44 -13.41 10.63 -3.67
CA HIS A 44 -13.70 9.69 -2.59
C HIS A 44 -13.28 10.26 -1.22
N PRO A 45 -14.04 10.04 -0.13
CA PRO A 45 -13.63 10.46 1.20
C PRO A 45 -12.43 9.67 1.70
N PHE A 46 -11.31 10.36 1.95
CA PHE A 46 -10.10 9.76 2.44
C PHE A 46 -9.28 10.74 3.29
N PHE A 47 -8.30 10.21 3.99
CA PHE A 47 -7.15 10.93 4.51
C PHE A 47 -5.90 10.05 4.39
N TYR A 48 -4.74 10.67 4.49
CA TYR A 48 -3.48 9.93 4.52
C TYR A 48 -2.65 10.32 5.71
N TYR A 49 -1.75 9.44 6.10
CA TYR A 49 -0.80 9.69 7.18
C TYR A 49 0.56 9.08 6.82
N ILE A 50 1.60 9.89 6.99
CA ILE A 50 2.98 9.44 6.90
C ILE A 50 3.57 9.63 8.30
N PRO A 51 3.99 8.55 9.00
CA PRO A 51 4.49 8.64 10.36
C PRO A 51 5.76 9.48 10.44
N ASP A 52 5.84 10.29 11.49
CA ASP A 52 7.09 10.94 11.86
C ASP A 52 7.92 9.97 12.70
N ARG A 53 9.14 9.68 12.24
CA ARG A 53 10.03 8.69 12.88
C ARG A 53 10.32 8.98 14.35
N GLU A 54 10.41 10.24 14.72
CA GLU A 54 10.73 10.66 16.10
C GLU A 54 9.50 10.61 17.01
N ARG A 55 8.31 10.92 16.47
CA ARG A 55 7.06 11.03 17.25
C ARG A 55 6.25 9.75 17.31
N ASP A 56 6.15 9.05 16.19
CA ASP A 56 5.26 7.90 16.03
C ASP A 56 6.00 6.56 16.08
N GLY A 57 7.33 6.58 15.95
CA GLY A 57 8.15 5.38 15.85
C GLY A 57 8.17 4.81 14.42
N TYR A 58 8.64 3.58 14.28
CA TYR A 58 8.79 2.93 12.98
C TYR A 58 7.56 2.07 12.65
N GLY A 59 7.02 2.26 11.44
CA GLY A 59 5.99 1.40 10.85
C GLY A 59 4.59 1.54 11.46
N ALA A 60 3.71 0.60 11.09
CA ALA A 60 2.33 0.56 11.53
C ALA A 60 2.21 -0.03 12.95
N THR A 61 2.09 0.86 13.96
CA THR A 61 1.98 0.47 15.37
C THR A 61 0.54 0.59 15.89
N LYS A 62 0.20 -0.20 16.92
CA LYS A 62 -1.09 -0.11 17.61
C LYS A 62 -1.37 1.32 18.13
N LYS A 63 -0.35 1.98 18.71
CA LYS A 63 -0.46 3.36 19.20
C LYS A 63 -0.82 4.34 18.08
N LEU A 64 -0.25 4.17 16.89
CA LEU A 64 -0.59 4.97 15.71
C LEU A 64 -2.04 4.72 15.29
N PHE A 65 -2.46 3.46 15.22
CA PHE A 65 -3.83 3.13 14.83
C PHE A 65 -4.87 3.64 15.83
N GLN A 66 -4.57 3.68 17.14
CA GLN A 66 -5.45 4.32 18.12
C GLN A 66 -5.73 5.80 17.81
N LYS A 67 -4.79 6.50 17.16
CA LYS A 67 -5.01 7.87 16.69
C LYS A 67 -5.82 7.88 15.38
N LEU A 68 -5.45 7.06 14.40
CA LEU A 68 -6.05 7.08 13.07
C LEU A 68 -7.53 6.66 13.06
N ILE A 69 -7.94 5.75 13.94
CA ILE A 69 -9.34 5.31 14.03
C ILE A 69 -10.30 6.38 14.49
N LEU A 70 -9.81 7.48 15.13
CA LEU A 70 -10.63 8.61 15.54
C LEU A 70 -11.29 9.32 14.34
N ASP A 71 -10.65 9.28 13.17
CA ASP A 71 -11.19 9.79 11.91
C ASP A 71 -12.18 8.83 11.24
N LYS A 72 -12.47 7.69 11.89
CA LYS A 72 -13.46 6.68 11.49
C LYS A 72 -13.28 6.11 10.08
N PRO A 73 -12.08 5.67 9.70
CA PRO A 73 -11.90 4.94 8.44
C PRO A 73 -12.61 3.59 8.53
N LYS A 74 -13.08 3.07 7.38
CA LYS A 74 -13.57 1.69 7.24
C LYS A 74 -12.53 0.76 6.64
N LEU A 75 -11.52 1.33 5.99
CA LEU A 75 -10.38 0.63 5.43
C LEU A 75 -9.11 1.42 5.69
N ILE A 76 -8.07 0.76 6.14
CA ILE A 76 -6.70 1.30 6.17
C ILE A 76 -5.87 0.55 5.14
N ILE A 77 -5.34 1.28 4.16
CA ILE A 77 -4.39 0.79 3.17
C ILE A 77 -2.99 1.17 3.66
N MET A 78 -2.18 0.18 3.96
CA MET A 78 -0.79 0.35 4.35
C MET A 78 0.09 0.14 3.12
N VAL A 79 0.93 1.09 2.79
CA VAL A 79 1.88 1.02 1.70
C VAL A 79 3.29 1.16 2.24
N ASP A 80 4.16 0.26 1.82
CA ASP A 80 5.56 0.18 2.24
C ASP A 80 5.75 -0.07 3.75
N CYS A 81 4.73 -0.61 4.39
CA CYS A 81 4.74 -0.99 5.79
C CYS A 81 3.63 -2.00 6.10
N GLY A 82 3.70 -2.61 7.27
CA GLY A 82 2.62 -3.47 7.79
C GLY A 82 2.93 -4.96 7.78
N SER A 83 3.93 -5.44 7.05
CA SER A 83 4.26 -6.87 6.95
C SER A 83 4.63 -7.54 8.27
N THR A 84 5.00 -6.78 9.29
CA THR A 84 5.36 -7.27 10.63
C THR A 84 4.45 -6.75 11.74
N SER A 85 3.32 -6.10 11.39
CA SER A 85 2.48 -5.33 12.32
C SER A 85 1.32 -6.16 12.90
N ASN A 86 1.57 -7.38 13.38
CA ASN A 86 0.55 -8.32 13.85
C ASN A 86 -0.37 -7.70 14.92
N GLU A 87 0.20 -7.16 16.03
CA GLU A 87 -0.58 -6.57 17.12
C GLU A 87 -1.45 -5.38 16.65
N ALA A 88 -0.90 -4.57 15.73
CA ALA A 88 -1.60 -3.42 15.18
C ALA A 88 -2.78 -3.85 14.29
N ILE A 89 -2.61 -4.89 13.50
CA ILE A 89 -3.68 -5.47 12.66
C ILE A 89 -4.77 -6.13 13.52
N ASP A 90 -4.40 -6.84 14.57
CA ASP A 90 -5.38 -7.42 15.50
C ASP A 90 -6.23 -6.33 16.15
N PHE A 91 -5.61 -5.21 16.52
CA PHE A 91 -6.35 -4.04 17.03
C PHE A 91 -7.35 -3.47 16.00
N LEU A 92 -7.00 -3.41 14.71
CA LEU A 92 -7.94 -2.99 13.66
C LEU A 92 -9.11 -3.96 13.54
N ASN A 93 -8.85 -5.27 13.59
CA ASN A 93 -9.89 -6.29 13.55
C ASN A 93 -10.85 -6.19 14.74
N GLU A 94 -10.34 -5.94 15.94
CA GLU A 94 -11.15 -5.70 17.15
C GLU A 94 -12.08 -4.48 17.00
N ASN A 95 -11.69 -3.50 16.18
CA ASN A 95 -12.47 -2.29 15.91
C ASN A 95 -13.25 -2.35 14.58
N GLU A 96 -13.39 -3.53 13.97
CA GLU A 96 -14.13 -3.76 12.72
C GLU A 96 -13.64 -2.90 11.54
N ILE A 97 -12.34 -2.56 11.53
CA ILE A 97 -11.69 -1.79 10.46
C ILE A 97 -10.92 -2.76 9.57
N LYS A 98 -11.21 -2.71 8.27
CA LYS A 98 -10.52 -3.54 7.28
C LYS A 98 -9.10 -3.02 7.02
N SER A 99 -8.23 -3.95 6.64
CA SER A 99 -6.84 -3.64 6.35
C SER A 99 -6.37 -4.28 5.04
N LEU A 100 -5.63 -3.48 4.25
CA LEU A 100 -4.90 -3.93 3.06
C LEU A 100 -3.43 -3.54 3.24
N ILE A 101 -2.54 -4.52 3.13
CA ILE A 101 -1.08 -4.30 3.17
C ILE A 101 -0.55 -4.44 1.74
N ILE A 102 0.21 -3.46 1.27
CA ILE A 102 1.00 -3.49 0.03
C ILE A 102 2.44 -3.16 0.40
N ASP A 103 3.27 -4.17 0.52
CA ASP A 103 4.59 -4.06 1.13
C ASP A 103 5.56 -5.03 0.44
N HIS A 104 6.86 -4.78 0.57
CA HIS A 104 7.92 -5.62 0.00
C HIS A 104 8.99 -6.01 1.04
N HIS A 105 8.85 -5.54 2.26
CA HIS A 105 9.74 -5.90 3.37
C HIS A 105 9.63 -7.39 3.73
N GLU A 106 10.62 -7.88 4.48
CA GLU A 106 10.60 -9.27 4.96
C GLU A 106 9.33 -9.55 5.77
N ILE A 107 8.72 -10.68 5.49
CA ILE A 107 7.51 -11.13 6.16
C ILE A 107 7.65 -12.57 6.62
N ASN A 108 7.36 -12.82 7.89
CA ASN A 108 7.52 -14.13 8.51
C ASN A 108 6.22 -14.59 9.17
N LYS A 109 6.05 -15.91 9.26
CA LYS A 109 4.92 -16.49 9.98
C LYS A 109 5.08 -16.33 11.50
N PRO A 110 4.00 -16.07 12.26
CA PRO A 110 2.63 -15.89 11.76
C PRO A 110 2.47 -14.55 11.03
N PHE A 111 1.86 -14.57 9.85
CA PHE A 111 1.56 -13.36 9.11
C PHE A 111 0.53 -12.49 9.84
N PRO A 112 0.55 -11.15 9.67
CA PRO A 112 -0.53 -10.30 10.16
C PRO A 112 -1.89 -10.79 9.65
N ASN A 113 -2.90 -10.80 10.52
CA ASN A 113 -4.26 -11.20 10.17
C ASN A 113 -5.02 -10.09 9.43
N ALA A 114 -4.37 -9.48 8.43
CA ALA A 114 -4.96 -8.46 7.58
C ALA A 114 -5.97 -9.10 6.61
N ASN A 115 -7.00 -8.34 6.22
CA ASN A 115 -7.98 -8.82 5.24
C ASN A 115 -7.33 -9.12 3.89
N SER A 116 -6.26 -8.38 3.54
CA SER A 116 -5.48 -8.60 2.32
C SER A 116 -4.01 -8.22 2.52
N ILE A 117 -3.10 -9.03 1.97
CA ILE A 117 -1.65 -8.76 1.97
C ILE A 117 -1.12 -8.98 0.56
N ILE A 118 -0.56 -7.95 -0.02
CA ILE A 118 0.22 -7.99 -1.27
C ILE A 118 1.68 -7.79 -0.88
N ASN A 119 2.42 -8.90 -0.83
CA ASN A 119 3.84 -8.91 -0.57
C ASN A 119 4.47 -10.09 -1.32
N PRO A 120 5.42 -9.85 -2.26
CA PRO A 120 6.03 -10.92 -3.07
C PRO A 120 6.77 -11.96 -2.23
N LYS A 121 7.26 -11.59 -1.04
CA LYS A 121 8.00 -12.48 -0.14
C LYS A 121 7.11 -13.34 0.75
N LYS A 122 5.78 -13.10 0.75
CA LYS A 122 4.83 -13.86 1.56
C LYS A 122 4.74 -15.32 1.15
N ASP A 123 4.74 -15.57 -0.15
CA ASP A 123 4.57 -16.90 -0.74
C ASP A 123 5.67 -17.19 -1.76
N ASN A 124 6.24 -18.39 -1.72
CA ASN A 124 7.33 -18.79 -2.62
C ASN A 124 6.99 -18.71 -4.13
N GLY A 125 5.71 -18.64 -4.49
CA GLY A 125 5.24 -18.55 -5.87
C GLY A 125 5.44 -17.19 -6.54
N TYR A 126 5.87 -16.17 -5.79
CA TYR A 126 6.01 -14.80 -6.28
C TYR A 126 7.43 -14.24 -6.20
N LYS A 127 8.43 -15.12 -6.01
CA LYS A 127 9.85 -14.72 -5.93
C LYS A 127 10.34 -13.94 -7.16
N GLU A 128 9.76 -14.16 -8.30
CA GLU A 128 10.05 -13.41 -9.52
C GLU A 128 9.70 -11.92 -9.43
N TYR A 129 8.98 -11.49 -8.39
CA TYR A 129 8.59 -10.11 -8.13
C TYR A 129 9.29 -9.50 -6.91
N ASP A 130 10.24 -10.21 -6.29
CA ASP A 130 10.95 -9.76 -5.07
C ASP A 130 11.75 -8.46 -5.27
N TYR A 131 12.01 -8.10 -6.53
CA TYR A 131 12.69 -6.87 -6.91
C TYR A 131 11.78 -5.65 -7.01
N LEU A 132 10.48 -5.79 -6.76
CA LEU A 132 9.53 -4.68 -6.84
C LEU A 132 9.44 -3.97 -5.49
N CYS A 133 9.61 -2.65 -5.51
CA CYS A 133 9.33 -1.78 -4.36
C CYS A 133 7.81 -1.60 -4.15
N ALA A 134 7.42 -1.06 -3.00
CA ALA A 134 6.00 -0.91 -2.66
C ALA A 134 5.25 0.04 -3.62
N THR A 135 5.92 1.07 -4.16
CA THR A 135 5.35 1.93 -5.21
C THR A 135 5.04 1.14 -6.48
N SER A 136 5.94 0.24 -6.90
CA SER A 136 5.71 -0.61 -8.07
C SER A 136 4.52 -1.54 -7.88
N LEU A 137 4.42 -2.17 -6.70
CA LEU A 137 3.30 -3.03 -6.35
C LEU A 137 1.98 -2.24 -6.30
N SER A 138 2.01 -1.04 -5.71
CA SER A 138 0.88 -0.12 -5.67
C SER A 138 0.43 0.31 -7.06
N TYR A 139 1.37 0.61 -7.96
CA TYR A 139 1.09 0.95 -9.34
C TYR A 139 0.33 -0.16 -10.07
N PHE A 140 0.81 -1.40 -9.99
CA PHE A 140 0.12 -2.55 -10.61
C PHE A 140 -1.25 -2.81 -9.99
N PHE A 141 -1.37 -2.66 -8.67
CA PHE A 141 -2.65 -2.77 -7.98
C PHE A 141 -3.65 -1.71 -8.47
N LEU A 142 -3.20 -0.46 -8.59
CA LEU A 142 -4.03 0.66 -9.05
C LEU A 142 -4.42 0.53 -10.53
N ASP A 143 -3.54 0.03 -11.40
CA ASP A 143 -3.90 -0.25 -12.80
C ASP A 143 -5.09 -1.22 -12.89
N LEU A 144 -5.10 -2.26 -12.05
CA LEU A 144 -6.21 -3.19 -11.97
C LEU A 144 -7.46 -2.57 -11.33
N LEU A 145 -7.30 -1.73 -10.31
CA LEU A 145 -8.40 -1.06 -9.62
C LEU A 145 -9.11 -0.04 -10.51
N ILE A 146 -8.34 0.79 -11.23
CA ILE A 146 -8.85 1.81 -12.17
C ILE A 146 -9.75 1.19 -13.23
N LYS A 147 -9.36 0.04 -13.78
CA LYS A 147 -10.15 -0.71 -14.74
C LYS A 147 -11.47 -1.22 -14.14
N GLU A 148 -11.43 -1.68 -12.90
CA GLU A 148 -12.62 -2.21 -12.19
C GLU A 148 -13.63 -1.11 -11.87
N ILE A 149 -13.16 0.05 -11.37
CA ILE A 149 -14.04 1.20 -11.05
C ILE A 149 -14.37 2.06 -12.28
N LYS A 150 -13.86 1.70 -13.46
CA LYS A 150 -14.05 2.42 -14.73
C LYS A 150 -13.65 3.90 -14.64
N SER A 151 -12.56 4.19 -13.94
CA SER A 151 -12.00 5.54 -13.87
C SER A 151 -11.29 5.90 -15.17
N GLU A 152 -11.35 7.18 -15.55
CA GLU A 152 -10.68 7.72 -16.75
C GLU A 152 -9.20 8.08 -16.51
N ILE A 153 -8.67 7.81 -15.31
CA ILE A 153 -7.27 8.10 -15.00
C ILE A 153 -6.35 7.27 -15.89
N ASN A 154 -5.38 7.95 -16.50
CA ASN A 154 -4.26 7.28 -17.15
C ASN A 154 -3.15 7.02 -16.12
N ILE A 155 -3.06 5.80 -15.61
CA ILE A 155 -2.06 5.43 -14.61
C ILE A 155 -0.62 5.64 -15.13
N SER A 156 -0.38 5.61 -16.44
CA SER A 156 0.95 5.82 -17.02
C SER A 156 1.54 7.20 -16.73
N ASP A 157 0.70 8.20 -16.45
CA ASP A 157 1.15 9.54 -16.08
C ASP A 157 1.90 9.56 -14.72
N TYR A 158 1.77 8.50 -13.96
CA TYR A 158 2.39 8.33 -12.64
C TYR A 158 3.62 7.41 -12.63
N LEU A 159 4.11 6.98 -13.79
CA LEU A 159 5.32 6.15 -13.89
C LEU A 159 6.57 6.81 -13.28
N ILE A 160 6.59 8.14 -13.23
CA ILE A 160 7.69 8.88 -12.58
C ILE A 160 7.83 8.54 -11.09
N TYR A 161 6.72 8.28 -10.38
CA TYR A 161 6.78 7.87 -8.98
C TYR A 161 7.42 6.48 -8.84
N VAL A 162 7.07 5.56 -9.74
CA VAL A 162 7.67 4.20 -9.78
C VAL A 162 9.17 4.27 -10.05
N LEU A 163 9.59 5.11 -11.00
CA LEU A 163 11.00 5.31 -11.32
C LEU A 163 11.77 5.85 -10.10
N LEU A 164 11.27 6.91 -9.48
CA LEU A 164 11.90 7.52 -8.32
C LEU A 164 12.04 6.53 -7.15
N ALA A 165 10.96 5.83 -6.82
CA ALA A 165 10.96 4.85 -5.75
C ALA A 165 11.95 3.71 -6.03
N THR A 166 11.92 3.12 -7.24
CA THR A 166 12.81 2.03 -7.63
C THR A 166 14.29 2.41 -7.49
N VAL A 167 14.65 3.64 -7.85
CA VAL A 167 16.03 4.14 -7.74
C VAL A 167 16.41 4.43 -6.29
N CYS A 168 15.54 5.09 -5.54
CA CYS A 168 15.83 5.52 -4.16
C CYS A 168 15.85 4.34 -3.18
N ASP A 169 15.03 3.32 -3.40
CA ASP A 169 14.99 2.09 -2.60
C ASP A 169 16.04 1.06 -3.05
N VAL A 170 16.90 1.44 -3.99
CA VAL A 170 18.03 0.64 -4.49
C VAL A 170 17.60 -0.77 -4.92
N MET A 171 16.44 -0.87 -5.53
CA MET A 171 15.92 -2.16 -5.98
C MET A 171 16.82 -2.79 -7.05
N PRO A 172 17.04 -4.12 -7.02
CA PRO A 172 17.91 -4.78 -7.97
C PRO A 172 17.38 -4.64 -9.39
N VAL A 173 18.18 -4.02 -10.26
CA VAL A 173 17.89 -3.92 -11.69
C VAL A 173 18.53 -5.13 -12.39
N SER A 174 17.74 -5.93 -13.07
CA SER A 174 18.26 -7.04 -13.88
C SER A 174 19.09 -6.50 -15.04
N TYR A 175 20.40 -6.68 -14.98
CA TYR A 175 21.34 -6.24 -16.02
C TYR A 175 21.23 -7.00 -17.34
N THR A 176 20.35 -8.00 -17.44
CA THR A 176 20.21 -8.81 -18.66
C THR A 176 19.73 -8.03 -19.88
N HIS A 177 19.27 -6.79 -19.71
CA HIS A 177 18.81 -5.94 -20.82
C HIS A 177 19.52 -4.58 -20.93
N LEU A 178 20.54 -4.33 -20.13
CA LEU A 178 21.35 -3.11 -20.16
C LEU A 178 22.81 -3.37 -20.55
N THR A 179 23.05 -4.27 -21.49
CA THR A 179 24.29 -4.22 -22.25
C THR A 179 24.16 -3.10 -23.26
N LEU A 180 24.57 -1.90 -22.86
CA LEU A 180 24.87 -0.84 -23.80
C LEU A 180 25.99 -1.35 -24.73
N PRO A 181 25.88 -1.12 -26.05
CA PRO A 181 26.91 -1.52 -27.00
C PRO A 181 28.24 -0.82 -26.76
#